data_f6038839e9e7085d48c650ad55a73fd4
#
_entry.id   f6038839e9e7085d48c650ad55a73fd4
#
_cell.length_a   1.000
_cell.length_b   1.000
_cell.length_c   1.000
_cell.angle_alpha   90.00
_cell.angle_beta   90.00
_cell.angle_gamma   90.00
#
_symmetry.space_group_name_H-M   'P 1'
#
loop_
_entity.id
_entity.type
_entity.pdbx_description
1 polymer ?
#
loop_
_entity_poly.entity_id
_entity_poly.type
_entity_poly.pdbx_seq_one_letter_code
_entity_poly.pdbx_strand_id
1 'polypeptide(L)'
;PKDRDIAMVFQNYALYPHMTVADNMGFALKIAGTPKEEIRKRVEKAAEILDLTEYLDRKPKALSGGQRQRVAMGRAIVREPKVFLMDEPLSNLDAKLRVQTRTQIAALQRQLGVTTLYVTHDQTEALTMGDRIAVIKLGILQQVGAPTELYDRPANVFVAGFIGSPSMNINTHPVVNGKAKIGEDTVDLPAEAVNKLTAEDGGK
;
A
#
# COMPACT_ATOMS: atom_id res chain seq x y z
N PRO A 1 0.51 -19.32 12.96
CA PRO A 1 0.46 -18.50 11.73
C PRO A 1 0.02 -19.32 10.50
N LYS A 2 0.50 -20.55 10.33
CA LYS A 2 0.19 -21.37 9.14
C LYS A 2 -1.30 -21.67 8.96
N ASP A 3 -2.06 -21.70 10.03
CA ASP A 3 -3.48 -22.05 10.03
C ASP A 3 -4.41 -20.83 9.82
N ARG A 4 -3.84 -19.64 9.58
CA ARG A 4 -4.61 -18.37 9.43
C ARG A 4 -5.07 -18.10 8.00
N ASP A 5 -4.75 -18.94 7.03
CA ASP A 5 -5.13 -18.75 5.63
C ASP A 5 -4.76 -17.37 5.08
N ILE A 6 -3.53 -16.95 5.36
CA ILE A 6 -2.93 -15.70 4.90
C ILE A 6 -1.78 -15.96 3.94
N ALA A 7 -1.57 -15.08 2.98
CA ALA A 7 -0.38 -15.09 2.13
C ALA A 7 0.33 -13.73 2.22
N MET A 8 1.67 -13.76 2.16
CA MET A 8 2.49 -12.55 2.27
C MET A 8 3.41 -12.39 1.06
N VAL A 9 3.47 -11.18 0.54
CA VAL A 9 4.42 -10.73 -0.47
C VAL A 9 5.41 -9.81 0.22
N PHE A 10 6.68 -10.20 0.22
CA PHE A 10 7.78 -9.46 0.87
C PHE A 10 8.41 -8.45 -0.08
N GLN A 11 8.99 -7.40 0.47
CA GLN A 11 9.73 -6.35 -0.23
C GLN A 11 10.82 -6.89 -1.19
N ASN A 12 11.54 -7.94 -0.79
CA ASN A 12 12.59 -8.58 -1.59
C ASN A 12 12.10 -9.74 -2.45
N TYR A 13 10.77 -9.89 -2.60
CA TYR A 13 10.08 -10.96 -3.34
C TYR A 13 10.30 -12.37 -2.80
N ALA A 14 11.36 -12.64 -2.04
CA ALA A 14 11.72 -13.92 -1.44
C ALA A 14 11.62 -15.12 -2.41
N LEU A 15 12.01 -14.95 -3.69
CA LEU A 15 12.00 -16.00 -4.69
C LEU A 15 13.15 -17.00 -4.48
N TYR A 16 12.89 -18.27 -4.72
CA TYR A 16 13.90 -19.32 -4.73
C TYR A 16 14.69 -19.26 -6.05
N PRO A 17 15.99 -18.85 -6.04
CA PRO A 17 16.71 -18.52 -7.27
C PRO A 17 17.04 -19.76 -8.14
N HIS A 18 17.05 -20.94 -7.56
CA HIS A 18 17.33 -22.21 -8.23
C HIS A 18 16.08 -22.85 -8.87
N MET A 19 14.90 -22.43 -8.48
CA MET A 19 13.61 -22.91 -8.99
C MET A 19 13.15 -22.10 -10.20
N THR A 20 12.35 -22.73 -11.06
CA THR A 20 11.63 -22.06 -12.14
C THR A 20 10.52 -21.16 -11.60
N VAL A 21 9.90 -20.34 -12.46
CA VAL A 21 8.69 -19.57 -12.11
C VAL A 21 7.58 -20.52 -11.64
N ALA A 22 7.29 -21.58 -12.41
CA ALA A 22 6.28 -22.56 -12.07
C ALA A 22 6.55 -23.22 -10.72
N ASP A 23 7.80 -23.65 -10.47
CA ASP A 23 8.19 -24.25 -9.19
C ASP A 23 8.06 -23.27 -8.03
N ASN A 24 8.47 -21.99 -8.22
CA ASN A 24 8.30 -20.96 -7.22
C ASN A 24 6.84 -20.76 -6.84
N MET A 25 5.95 -20.66 -7.85
CA MET A 25 4.52 -20.48 -7.62
C MET A 25 3.89 -21.69 -6.94
N GLY A 26 4.19 -22.89 -7.41
CA GLY A 26 3.61 -24.15 -6.90
C GLY A 26 4.21 -24.67 -5.59
N PHE A 27 5.30 -24.08 -5.10
CA PHE A 27 6.08 -24.63 -3.98
C PHE A 27 5.26 -24.84 -2.71
N ALA A 28 4.46 -23.88 -2.31
CA ALA A 28 3.64 -23.97 -1.10
C ALA A 28 2.59 -25.09 -1.19
N LEU A 29 1.98 -25.28 -2.36
CA LEU A 29 1.02 -26.36 -2.62
C LEU A 29 1.70 -27.73 -2.60
N LYS A 30 2.94 -27.81 -3.13
CA LYS A 30 3.75 -29.03 -3.09
C LYS A 30 4.06 -29.46 -1.66
N ILE A 31 4.44 -28.51 -0.79
CA ILE A 31 4.69 -28.78 0.64
C ILE A 31 3.40 -29.21 1.36
N ALA A 32 2.25 -28.65 0.96
CA ALA A 32 0.95 -29.05 1.49
C ALA A 32 0.45 -30.41 0.99
N GLY A 33 1.20 -31.12 0.13
CA GLY A 33 0.83 -32.42 -0.40
C GLY A 33 -0.24 -32.39 -1.49
N THR A 34 -0.49 -31.24 -2.11
CA THR A 34 -1.46 -31.09 -3.20
C THR A 34 -1.05 -31.95 -4.42
N PRO A 35 -1.98 -32.64 -5.10
CA PRO A 35 -1.68 -33.43 -6.29
C PRO A 35 -1.04 -32.60 -7.41
N LYS A 36 -0.09 -33.15 -8.15
CA LYS A 36 0.66 -32.46 -9.21
C LYS A 36 -0.23 -31.78 -10.25
N GLU A 37 -1.28 -32.47 -10.70
CA GLU A 37 -2.24 -31.92 -11.68
C GLU A 37 -2.97 -30.69 -11.16
N GLU A 38 -3.36 -30.70 -9.90
CA GLU A 38 -4.01 -29.55 -9.27
C GLU A 38 -3.03 -28.38 -9.10
N ILE A 39 -1.77 -28.64 -8.70
CA ILE A 39 -0.71 -27.62 -8.65
C ILE A 39 -0.54 -26.99 -10.03
N ARG A 40 -0.40 -27.80 -11.07
CA ARG A 40 -0.23 -27.34 -12.44
C ARG A 40 -1.39 -26.43 -12.87
N LYS A 41 -2.63 -26.87 -12.67
CA LYS A 41 -3.83 -26.10 -13.00
C LYS A 41 -3.88 -24.74 -12.31
N ARG A 42 -3.59 -24.70 -11.00
CA ARG A 42 -3.57 -23.43 -10.23
C ARG A 42 -2.44 -22.51 -10.66
N VAL A 43 -1.25 -23.06 -10.95
CA VAL A 43 -0.11 -22.29 -11.43
C VAL A 43 -0.39 -21.71 -12.81
N GLU A 44 -0.93 -22.47 -13.76
CA GLU A 44 -1.30 -22.01 -15.09
C GLU A 44 -2.35 -20.87 -15.01
N LYS A 45 -3.41 -21.06 -14.23
CA LYS A 45 -4.44 -20.03 -14.00
C LYS A 45 -3.86 -18.74 -13.40
N ALA A 46 -2.99 -18.86 -12.40
CA ALA A 46 -2.35 -17.68 -11.81
C ALA A 46 -1.35 -17.00 -12.77
N ALA A 47 -0.67 -17.79 -13.61
CA ALA A 47 0.24 -17.27 -14.63
C ALA A 47 -0.51 -16.50 -15.72
N GLU A 48 -1.69 -16.95 -16.14
CA GLU A 48 -2.57 -16.21 -17.07
C GLU A 48 -2.98 -14.86 -16.49
N ILE A 49 -3.45 -14.82 -15.25
CA ILE A 49 -3.87 -13.59 -14.55
C ILE A 49 -2.71 -12.58 -14.44
N LEU A 50 -1.48 -13.08 -14.32
CA LEU A 50 -0.28 -12.29 -14.06
C LEU A 50 0.58 -12.03 -15.32
N ASP A 51 0.14 -12.43 -16.51
CA ASP A 51 0.94 -12.39 -17.75
C ASP A 51 2.32 -13.07 -17.60
N LEU A 52 2.35 -14.25 -17.01
CA LEU A 52 3.58 -15.02 -16.74
C LEU A 52 3.66 -16.33 -17.52
N THR A 53 2.68 -16.66 -18.35
CA THR A 53 2.59 -17.94 -19.06
C THR A 53 3.85 -18.28 -19.84
N GLU A 54 4.41 -17.31 -20.58
CA GLU A 54 5.64 -17.49 -21.36
C GLU A 54 6.92 -17.59 -20.52
N TYR A 55 6.83 -17.35 -19.22
CA TYR A 55 7.97 -17.29 -18.30
C TYR A 55 8.04 -18.47 -17.32
N LEU A 56 7.06 -19.40 -17.36
CA LEU A 56 6.92 -20.48 -16.38
C LEU A 56 8.18 -21.35 -16.21
N ASP A 57 8.92 -21.58 -17.30
CA ASP A 57 10.14 -22.40 -17.30
C ASP A 57 11.42 -21.58 -17.00
N ARG A 58 11.30 -20.26 -16.88
CA ARG A 58 12.46 -19.39 -16.59
C ARG A 58 12.78 -19.37 -15.10
N LYS A 59 14.05 -19.08 -14.78
CA LYS A 59 14.50 -18.83 -13.40
C LYS A 59 14.47 -17.35 -13.08
N PRO A 60 14.38 -16.93 -11.80
CA PRO A 60 14.29 -15.53 -11.38
C PRO A 60 15.37 -14.61 -11.95
N LYS A 61 16.59 -15.12 -12.16
CA LYS A 61 17.69 -14.34 -12.76
C LYS A 61 17.44 -13.87 -14.19
N ALA A 62 16.55 -14.55 -14.93
CA ALA A 62 16.20 -14.24 -16.32
C ALA A 62 14.93 -13.36 -16.41
N LEU A 63 14.49 -12.77 -15.31
CA LEU A 63 13.28 -11.95 -15.22
C LEU A 63 13.62 -10.50 -14.90
N SER A 64 12.80 -9.57 -15.40
CA SER A 64 12.80 -8.16 -14.96
C SER A 64 12.31 -8.00 -13.51
N GLY A 65 12.50 -6.82 -12.91
CA GLY A 65 12.01 -6.52 -11.56
C GLY A 65 10.50 -6.74 -11.43
N GLY A 66 9.71 -6.20 -12.35
CA GLY A 66 8.25 -6.37 -12.35
C GLY A 66 7.80 -7.82 -12.60
N GLN A 67 8.52 -8.58 -13.42
CA GLN A 67 8.23 -10.01 -13.58
C GLN A 67 8.51 -10.79 -12.28
N ARG A 68 9.64 -10.54 -11.61
CA ARG A 68 9.92 -11.16 -10.30
C ARG A 68 8.85 -10.85 -9.27
N GLN A 69 8.38 -9.60 -9.23
CA GLN A 69 7.29 -9.20 -8.35
C GLN A 69 6.00 -9.98 -8.68
N ARG A 70 5.61 -10.07 -9.94
CA ARG A 70 4.43 -10.86 -10.36
C ARG A 70 4.57 -12.33 -9.98
N VAL A 71 5.76 -12.91 -10.06
CA VAL A 71 6.01 -14.28 -9.56
C VAL A 71 5.77 -14.38 -8.04
N ALA A 72 6.23 -13.39 -7.27
CA ALA A 72 5.97 -13.36 -5.82
C ALA A 72 4.48 -13.25 -5.50
N MET A 73 3.73 -12.47 -6.28
CA MET A 73 2.26 -12.42 -6.18
C MET A 73 1.63 -13.77 -6.57
N GLY A 74 2.11 -14.42 -7.62
CA GLY A 74 1.65 -15.75 -8.05
C GLY A 74 1.81 -16.81 -6.95
N ARG A 75 2.91 -16.79 -6.20
CA ARG A 75 3.11 -17.66 -5.03
C ARG A 75 2.04 -17.48 -3.96
N ALA A 76 1.52 -16.25 -3.83
CA ALA A 76 0.46 -15.94 -2.88
C ALA A 76 -0.92 -16.36 -3.43
N ILE A 77 -1.20 -16.06 -4.70
CA ILE A 77 -2.49 -16.29 -5.37
C ILE A 77 -2.83 -17.77 -5.47
N VAL A 78 -1.86 -18.63 -5.82
CA VAL A 78 -2.11 -20.08 -5.98
C VAL A 78 -2.62 -20.77 -4.71
N ARG A 79 -2.45 -20.12 -3.54
CA ARG A 79 -2.95 -20.61 -2.26
C ARG A 79 -4.41 -20.23 -2.01
N GLU A 80 -4.98 -19.33 -2.81
CA GLU A 80 -6.34 -18.80 -2.65
C GLU A 80 -6.61 -18.31 -1.21
N PRO A 81 -5.75 -17.42 -0.65
CA PRO A 81 -5.83 -17.01 0.75
C PRO A 81 -7.04 -16.12 1.00
N LYS A 82 -7.50 -16.06 2.25
CA LYS A 82 -8.55 -15.12 2.67
C LYS A 82 -8.04 -13.68 2.84
N VAL A 83 -6.74 -13.51 3.10
CA VAL A 83 -6.11 -12.19 3.28
C VAL A 83 -4.73 -12.18 2.63
N PHE A 84 -4.45 -11.14 1.87
CA PHE A 84 -3.11 -10.80 1.40
C PHE A 84 -2.44 -9.79 2.34
N LEU A 85 -1.17 -10.03 2.63
CA LEU A 85 -0.27 -9.09 3.29
C LEU A 85 0.80 -8.67 2.28
N MET A 86 0.95 -7.39 2.01
CA MET A 86 1.95 -6.85 1.09
C MET A 86 2.85 -5.86 1.83
N ASP A 87 4.12 -6.18 1.95
CA ASP A 87 5.12 -5.37 2.65
C ASP A 87 6.00 -4.65 1.63
N GLU A 88 5.72 -3.37 1.38
CA GLU A 88 6.40 -2.49 0.43
C GLU A 88 6.70 -3.15 -0.94
N PRO A 89 5.74 -3.77 -1.61
CA PRO A 89 6.02 -4.62 -2.77
C PRO A 89 6.59 -3.86 -3.98
N LEU A 90 6.46 -2.52 -4.04
CA LEU A 90 6.90 -1.69 -5.15
C LEU A 90 8.21 -0.92 -4.89
N SER A 91 8.75 -0.98 -3.67
CA SER A 91 9.90 -0.16 -3.26
C SER A 91 11.18 -0.40 -4.10
N ASN A 92 11.38 -1.63 -4.61
CA ASN A 92 12.55 -2.02 -5.39
C ASN A 92 12.39 -1.83 -6.91
N LEU A 93 11.35 -1.12 -7.36
CA LEU A 93 11.10 -0.83 -8.76
C LEU A 93 11.50 0.60 -9.12
N ASP A 94 11.96 0.80 -10.35
CA ASP A 94 12.13 2.14 -10.92
C ASP A 94 10.78 2.86 -11.07
N ALA A 95 10.81 4.20 -11.19
CA ALA A 95 9.61 5.02 -11.18
C ALA A 95 8.58 4.63 -12.27
N LYS A 96 9.04 4.33 -13.48
CA LYS A 96 8.15 3.96 -14.60
C LYS A 96 7.47 2.62 -14.36
N LEU A 97 8.26 1.64 -13.95
CA LEU A 97 7.76 0.28 -13.67
C LEU A 97 6.85 0.28 -12.44
N ARG A 98 7.14 1.11 -11.42
CA ARG A 98 6.30 1.29 -10.23
C ARG A 98 4.89 1.76 -10.59
N VAL A 99 4.76 2.78 -11.45
CA VAL A 99 3.44 3.28 -11.91
C VAL A 99 2.65 2.18 -12.62
N GLN A 100 3.28 1.46 -13.54
CA GLN A 100 2.62 0.37 -14.29
C GLN A 100 2.18 -0.76 -13.34
N THR A 101 3.07 -1.19 -12.46
CA THR A 101 2.81 -2.31 -11.56
C THR A 101 1.76 -1.96 -10.50
N ARG A 102 1.73 -0.72 -10.02
CA ARG A 102 0.68 -0.22 -9.12
C ARG A 102 -0.71 -0.40 -9.73
N THR A 103 -0.90 0.02 -10.97
CA THR A 103 -2.17 -0.15 -11.69
C THR A 103 -2.54 -1.63 -11.84
N GLN A 104 -1.57 -2.49 -12.16
CA GLN A 104 -1.78 -3.94 -12.27
C GLN A 104 -2.17 -4.57 -10.93
N ILE A 105 -1.52 -4.21 -9.83
CA ILE A 105 -1.86 -4.72 -8.49
C ILE A 105 -3.27 -4.29 -8.08
N ALA A 106 -3.64 -3.02 -8.29
CA ALA A 106 -4.97 -2.54 -7.98
C ALA A 106 -6.07 -3.25 -8.80
N ALA A 107 -5.81 -3.51 -10.09
CA ALA A 107 -6.73 -4.28 -10.93
C ALA A 107 -6.85 -5.74 -10.45
N LEU A 108 -5.73 -6.37 -10.14
CA LEU A 108 -5.66 -7.74 -9.66
C LEU A 108 -6.40 -7.90 -8.32
N GLN A 109 -6.19 -7.01 -7.36
CA GLN A 109 -6.87 -7.03 -6.06
C GLN A 109 -8.39 -6.98 -6.25
N ARG A 110 -8.89 -6.09 -7.11
CA ARG A 110 -10.32 -6.01 -7.44
C ARG A 110 -10.85 -7.28 -8.10
N GLN A 111 -10.08 -7.88 -9.01
CA GLN A 111 -10.45 -9.11 -9.71
C GLN A 111 -10.52 -10.30 -8.75
N LEU A 112 -9.60 -10.37 -7.79
CA LEU A 112 -9.55 -11.46 -6.81
C LEU A 112 -10.57 -11.29 -5.68
N GLY A 113 -10.99 -10.05 -5.36
CA GLY A 113 -11.93 -9.75 -4.28
C GLY A 113 -11.43 -10.12 -2.88
N VAL A 114 -10.10 -10.27 -2.71
CA VAL A 114 -9.49 -10.71 -1.44
C VAL A 114 -9.09 -9.48 -0.62
N THR A 115 -9.40 -9.48 0.67
CA THR A 115 -8.95 -8.44 1.60
C THR A 115 -7.43 -8.33 1.58
N THR A 116 -6.92 -7.13 1.35
CA THR A 116 -5.48 -6.88 1.24
C THR A 116 -5.03 -5.84 2.26
N LEU A 117 -4.05 -6.18 3.09
CA LEU A 117 -3.31 -5.21 3.90
C LEU A 117 -2.02 -4.85 3.16
N TYR A 118 -1.89 -3.59 2.76
CA TYR A 118 -0.77 -3.08 1.98
C TYR A 118 0.03 -2.07 2.80
N VAL A 119 1.30 -2.35 3.04
CA VAL A 119 2.23 -1.45 3.72
C VAL A 119 3.05 -0.70 2.67
N THR A 120 3.11 0.62 2.79
CA THR A 120 3.92 1.49 1.92
C THR A 120 4.34 2.76 2.65
N HIS A 121 5.44 3.35 2.24
CA HIS A 121 5.82 4.72 2.59
C HIS A 121 5.50 5.72 1.46
N ASP A 122 4.99 5.26 0.32
CA ASP A 122 4.59 6.10 -0.82
C ASP A 122 3.11 6.49 -0.69
N GLN A 123 2.87 7.80 -0.48
CA GLN A 123 1.52 8.35 -0.34
C GLN A 123 0.67 8.12 -1.59
N THR A 124 1.28 8.20 -2.78
CA THR A 124 0.55 8.00 -4.05
C THR A 124 0.03 6.57 -4.15
N GLU A 125 0.80 5.58 -3.67
CA GLU A 125 0.33 4.20 -3.59
C GLU A 125 -0.88 4.10 -2.65
N ALA A 126 -0.75 4.62 -1.42
CA ALA A 126 -1.81 4.58 -0.43
C ALA A 126 -3.09 5.26 -0.92
N LEU A 127 -2.98 6.49 -1.45
CA LEU A 127 -4.12 7.30 -1.90
C LEU A 127 -4.83 6.76 -3.16
N THR A 128 -4.10 6.02 -4.02
CA THR A 128 -4.66 5.51 -5.29
C THR A 128 -5.14 4.08 -5.25
N MET A 129 -4.67 3.29 -4.28
CA MET A 129 -5.00 1.86 -4.20
C MET A 129 -5.84 1.50 -2.98
N GLY A 130 -5.73 2.25 -1.88
CA GLY A 130 -6.40 1.92 -0.63
C GLY A 130 -7.86 2.35 -0.61
N ASP A 131 -8.75 1.47 -0.18
CA ASP A 131 -10.13 1.83 0.19
C ASP A 131 -10.15 2.55 1.54
N ARG A 132 -9.24 2.17 2.43
CA ARG A 132 -8.98 2.80 3.73
C ARG A 132 -7.49 2.90 3.97
N ILE A 133 -7.05 4.00 4.57
CA ILE A 133 -5.64 4.27 4.89
C ILE A 133 -5.51 4.44 6.40
N ALA A 134 -4.53 3.75 6.98
CA ALA A 134 -4.08 3.97 8.36
C ALA A 134 -2.75 4.73 8.33
N VAL A 135 -2.73 5.96 8.83
CA VAL A 135 -1.52 6.78 8.97
C VAL A 135 -0.90 6.50 10.33
N ILE A 136 0.37 6.05 10.32
CA ILE A 136 1.10 5.67 11.53
C ILE A 136 2.36 6.55 11.65
N LYS A 137 2.63 7.09 12.85
CA LYS A 137 3.85 7.81 13.20
C LYS A 137 4.48 7.21 14.45
N LEU A 138 5.73 6.76 14.33
CA LEU A 138 6.48 6.16 15.46
C LEU A 138 5.69 5.06 16.20
N GLY A 139 5.01 4.18 15.45
CA GLY A 139 4.22 3.08 15.99
C GLY A 139 2.83 3.49 16.52
N ILE A 140 2.49 4.78 16.48
CA ILE A 140 1.21 5.30 16.98
C ILE A 140 0.30 5.62 15.80
N LEU A 141 -0.93 5.09 15.84
CA LEU A 141 -1.97 5.37 14.86
C LEU A 141 -2.40 6.84 14.97
N GLN A 142 -2.33 7.58 13.88
CA GLN A 142 -2.71 9.00 13.80
C GLN A 142 -4.13 9.18 13.28
N GLN A 143 -4.49 8.47 12.22
CA GLN A 143 -5.83 8.51 11.63
C GLN A 143 -6.06 7.27 10.77
N VAL A 144 -7.33 6.83 10.68
CA VAL A 144 -7.81 5.82 9.74
C VAL A 144 -9.04 6.38 9.04
N GLY A 145 -9.08 6.32 7.70
CA GLY A 145 -10.23 6.77 6.93
C GLY A 145 -10.08 6.48 5.44
N ALA A 146 -11.06 6.90 4.66
CA ALA A 146 -10.97 6.91 3.20
C ALA A 146 -9.90 7.94 2.75
N PRO A 147 -9.28 7.74 1.56
CA PRO A 147 -8.29 8.69 1.02
C PRO A 147 -8.75 10.16 1.03
N THR A 148 -9.97 10.41 0.59
CA THR A 148 -10.58 11.76 0.58
C THR A 148 -10.76 12.34 1.98
N GLU A 149 -11.13 11.50 2.95
CA GLU A 149 -11.30 11.93 4.34
C GLU A 149 -9.97 12.38 4.97
N LEU A 150 -8.89 11.63 4.72
CA LEU A 150 -7.56 12.00 5.21
C LEU A 150 -7.05 13.31 4.59
N TYR A 151 -7.39 13.56 3.34
CA TYR A 151 -7.01 14.78 2.61
C TYR A 151 -7.85 15.99 3.06
N ASP A 152 -9.19 15.85 3.10
CA ASP A 152 -10.09 16.97 3.36
C ASP A 152 -10.24 17.29 4.86
N ARG A 153 -10.07 16.28 5.73
CA ARG A 153 -10.29 16.38 7.17
C ARG A 153 -9.18 15.68 7.97
N PRO A 154 -7.93 16.14 7.85
CA PRO A 154 -6.82 15.58 8.61
C PRO A 154 -7.04 15.76 10.12
N ALA A 155 -6.85 14.70 10.90
CA ALA A 155 -7.09 14.68 12.34
C ALA A 155 -6.09 15.54 13.14
N ASN A 156 -4.90 15.80 12.57
CA ASN A 156 -3.86 16.59 13.20
C ASN A 156 -2.88 17.17 12.16
N VAL A 157 -2.01 18.07 12.63
CA VAL A 157 -1.00 18.76 11.81
C VAL A 157 -0.05 17.79 11.09
N PHE A 158 0.28 16.66 11.73
CA PHE A 158 1.13 15.65 11.10
C PHE A 158 0.45 15.03 9.88
N VAL A 159 -0.81 14.59 10.01
CA VAL A 159 -1.57 14.01 8.90
C VAL A 159 -1.73 15.04 7.78
N ALA A 160 -2.06 16.31 8.13
CA ALA A 160 -2.20 17.41 7.17
C ALA A 160 -0.92 17.64 6.35
N GLY A 161 0.24 17.62 6.99
CA GLY A 161 1.53 17.81 6.31
C GLY A 161 2.06 16.55 5.63
N PHE A 162 1.58 15.38 6.05
CA PHE A 162 2.03 14.10 5.49
C PHE A 162 1.22 13.70 4.24
N ILE A 163 -0.08 13.97 4.19
CA ILE A 163 -0.98 13.58 3.11
C ILE A 163 -1.05 14.69 2.05
N GLY A 164 -0.76 14.33 0.80
CA GLY A 164 -0.89 15.22 -0.36
C GLY A 164 0.45 15.55 -1.03
N SER A 165 0.37 15.85 -2.34
CA SER A 165 1.51 16.30 -3.14
C SER A 165 1.04 17.41 -4.11
N PRO A 166 1.44 18.67 -3.89
CA PRO A 166 2.27 19.16 -2.77
C PRO A 166 1.60 19.01 -1.41
N SER A 167 2.40 18.97 -0.34
CA SER A 167 1.92 18.92 1.03
C SER A 167 1.20 20.23 1.41
N MET A 168 0.31 20.15 2.40
CA MET A 168 -0.39 21.32 2.94
C MET A 168 0.61 22.35 3.47
N ASN A 169 0.38 23.64 3.17
CA ASN A 169 1.14 24.73 3.74
C ASN A 169 0.75 24.91 5.22
N ILE A 170 1.68 24.64 6.11
CA ILE A 170 1.47 24.71 7.56
C ILE A 170 2.47 25.71 8.14
N ASN A 171 1.97 26.79 8.71
CA ASN A 171 2.77 27.83 9.33
C ASN A 171 2.15 28.22 10.69
N THR A 172 2.99 28.72 11.59
CA THR A 172 2.55 29.26 12.87
C THR A 172 2.49 30.78 12.78
N HIS A 173 1.33 31.35 13.11
CA HIS A 173 1.11 32.77 13.07
C HIS A 173 0.54 33.25 14.42
N PRO A 174 0.95 34.47 14.91
CA PRO A 174 0.33 35.05 16.08
C PRO A 174 -1.13 35.44 15.78
N VAL A 175 -2.01 35.15 16.73
CA VAL A 175 -3.43 35.51 16.64
C VAL A 175 -3.74 36.57 17.67
N VAL A 176 -4.29 37.74 17.20
CA VAL A 176 -4.69 38.84 18.07
C VAL A 176 -6.11 39.24 17.70
N ASN A 177 -7.01 39.29 18.69
CA ASN A 177 -8.41 39.68 18.52
C ASN A 177 -9.13 38.88 17.39
N GLY A 178 -8.91 37.55 17.31
CA GLY A 178 -9.53 36.70 16.32
C GLY A 178 -8.97 36.81 14.90
N LYS A 179 -7.84 37.49 14.72
CA LYS A 179 -7.16 37.66 13.44
C LYS A 179 -5.76 37.06 13.48
N ALA A 180 -5.42 36.27 12.46
CA ALA A 180 -4.06 35.77 12.26
C ALA A 180 -3.22 36.80 11.51
N LYS A 181 -2.00 37.08 12.00
CA LYS A 181 -1.05 37.98 11.35
C LYS A 181 -0.17 37.19 10.39
N ILE A 182 -0.24 37.46 9.09
CA ILE A 182 0.53 36.79 8.03
C ILE A 182 1.39 37.88 7.31
N GLY A 183 2.65 37.97 7.69
CA GLY A 183 3.53 39.06 7.22
C GLY A 183 3.02 40.43 7.69
N GLU A 184 2.71 41.33 6.75
CA GLU A 184 2.12 42.65 7.03
C GLU A 184 0.58 42.62 7.04
N ASP A 185 -0.04 41.56 6.55
CA ASP A 185 -1.49 41.40 6.45
C ASP A 185 -2.09 40.71 7.68
N THR A 186 -3.40 40.93 7.85
CA THR A 186 -4.20 40.23 8.87
C THR A 186 -5.40 39.56 8.21
N VAL A 187 -5.66 38.31 8.61
CA VAL A 187 -6.78 37.47 8.10
C VAL A 187 -7.72 37.17 9.25
N ASP A 188 -9.01 37.41 9.06
CA ASP A 188 -10.04 37.05 10.04
C ASP A 188 -10.16 35.53 10.12
N LEU A 189 -10.12 34.98 11.33
CA LEU A 189 -10.32 33.55 11.57
C LEU A 189 -11.81 33.24 11.69
N PRO A 190 -12.27 32.09 11.21
CA PRO A 190 -13.62 31.59 11.46
C PRO A 190 -13.90 31.51 12.97
N ALA A 191 -15.12 31.85 13.38
CA ALA A 191 -15.51 31.87 14.80
C ALA A 191 -15.24 30.51 15.51
N GLU A 192 -15.39 29.40 14.80
CA GLU A 192 -15.07 28.06 15.32
C GLU A 192 -13.59 27.91 15.68
N ALA A 193 -12.68 28.44 14.85
CA ALA A 193 -11.24 28.41 15.10
C ALA A 193 -10.85 29.29 16.29
N VAL A 194 -11.44 30.50 16.40
CA VAL A 194 -11.22 31.42 17.52
C VAL A 194 -11.66 30.76 18.82
N ASN A 195 -12.84 30.12 18.86
CA ASN A 195 -13.36 29.44 20.03
C ASN A 195 -12.46 28.29 20.51
N LYS A 196 -11.85 27.55 19.57
CA LYS A 196 -10.89 26.48 19.92
C LYS A 196 -9.61 27.03 20.53
N LEU A 197 -9.05 28.09 19.97
CA LEU A 197 -7.84 28.74 20.48
C LEU A 197 -8.04 29.26 21.92
N THR A 198 -9.16 29.96 22.17
CA THR A 198 -9.46 30.50 23.50
C THR A 198 -9.70 29.42 24.56
N ALA A 199 -10.19 28.24 24.16
CA ALA A 199 -10.39 27.09 25.06
C ALA A 199 -9.07 26.41 25.43
N GLU A 200 -8.09 26.33 24.52
CA GLU A 200 -6.80 25.68 24.78
C GLU A 200 -5.81 26.60 25.53
N ASP A 201 -5.80 27.90 25.25
CA ASP A 201 -4.87 28.85 25.86
C ASP A 201 -5.38 29.48 27.18
N GLY A 202 -6.51 29.04 27.70
CA GLY A 202 -7.08 29.55 28.96
C GLY A 202 -7.38 31.07 28.92
N GLY A 203 -7.59 31.61 27.74
CA GLY A 203 -7.97 33.01 27.56
C GLY A 203 -6.84 34.05 27.72
N LYS A 204 -5.57 33.64 27.55
CA LYS A 204 -4.42 34.56 27.52
C LYS A 204 -4.04 34.98 26.13
#